data_e4aa92c121d7f3f7afcf865cecee57b7
#
_entry.id   e4aa92c121d7f3f7afcf865cecee57b7
#
_cell.length_a   1.000
_cell.length_b   1.000
_cell.length_c   1.000
_cell.angle_alpha   90.00
_cell.angle_beta   90.00
_cell.angle_gamma   90.00
#
_symmetry.space_group_name_H-M   'P 1'
#
loop_
_entity.id
_entity.type
_entity.pdbx_description
1 polymer ?
#
loop_
_entity_poly.entity_id
_entity_poly.type
_entity_poly.pdbx_seq_one_letter_code
_entity_poly.pdbx_strand_id
1 'polypeptide(L)'
;MKSNPEFYDYWPYQNRPKIRWPNGKKMAFWVAPNIEFYELNPPTNPHRKAWPQPYPATQGYSIRDYGNRVGHIRQMDLLEKYGIRGSISLSTALCEHHPEIITMCKERNWEFFSHGIYNTRYTYGMSEQQERDMIKDSMETIFKHTGQKCGGYLAPALSHSEQTLDLFAEVGTELFGNEGGIYTCDLFHDDQPTPIHLRSGKKFVSVPYSLEMNDTIAFAVNKMQPRQYGKMLQDNFDR
;
A
#
# COMPACT_ATOMS: atom_id res chain seq x y z
N MET A 1 -17.21 -4.33 -28.33
CA MET A 1 -15.88 -4.62 -27.76
C MET A 1 -16.03 -4.58 -26.24
N LYS A 2 -15.77 -5.70 -25.55
CA LYS A 2 -15.72 -5.67 -24.08
C LYS A 2 -14.41 -5.00 -23.70
N SER A 3 -14.45 -3.86 -23.02
CA SER A 3 -13.27 -3.17 -22.46
C SER A 3 -13.08 -3.46 -20.98
N ASN A 4 -13.73 -4.51 -20.46
CA ASN A 4 -13.58 -4.93 -19.07
C ASN A 4 -12.32 -5.81 -18.95
N PRO A 5 -11.34 -5.46 -18.14
CA PRO A 5 -10.14 -6.27 -17.90
C PRO A 5 -10.42 -7.60 -17.17
N GLU A 6 -11.63 -7.80 -16.68
CA GLU A 6 -12.05 -9.03 -15.98
C GLU A 6 -11.18 -9.38 -14.75
N PHE A 7 -10.63 -8.37 -14.09
CA PHE A 7 -9.81 -8.57 -12.89
C PHE A 7 -10.58 -9.19 -11.73
N TYR A 8 -11.89 -8.93 -11.66
CA TYR A 8 -12.79 -9.43 -10.61
C TYR A 8 -14.20 -9.53 -11.11
N ASP A 9 -15.04 -10.35 -10.44
CA ASP A 9 -16.45 -10.46 -10.73
C ASP A 9 -17.22 -9.25 -10.22
N TYR A 10 -18.28 -8.89 -10.95
CA TYR A 10 -19.25 -7.91 -10.45
C TYR A 10 -20.21 -8.59 -9.46
N TRP A 11 -20.11 -8.23 -8.19
CA TRP A 11 -21.02 -8.68 -7.14
C TRP A 11 -21.99 -7.55 -6.75
N PRO A 12 -23.24 -7.58 -7.22
CA PRO A 12 -24.24 -6.60 -6.78
C PRO A 12 -24.41 -6.64 -5.26
N TYR A 13 -24.52 -5.50 -4.63
CA TYR A 13 -24.64 -5.37 -3.17
C TYR A 13 -25.69 -6.33 -2.57
N GLN A 14 -26.85 -6.49 -3.25
CA GLN A 14 -27.96 -7.33 -2.79
C GLN A 14 -27.63 -8.83 -2.79
N ASN A 15 -26.72 -9.28 -3.63
CA ASN A 15 -26.43 -10.70 -3.87
C ASN A 15 -24.97 -11.07 -3.64
N ARG A 16 -24.16 -10.14 -3.13
CA ARG A 16 -22.74 -10.43 -2.87
C ARG A 16 -22.58 -11.44 -1.74
N PRO A 17 -21.51 -12.27 -1.74
CA PRO A 17 -21.24 -13.20 -0.67
C PRO A 17 -21.09 -12.48 0.66
N LYS A 18 -21.71 -13.03 1.71
CA LYS A 18 -21.54 -12.51 3.08
C LYS A 18 -20.25 -13.05 3.69
N ILE A 19 -19.36 -12.15 4.07
CA ILE A 19 -18.12 -12.51 4.76
C ILE A 19 -18.45 -12.97 6.18
N ARG A 20 -17.80 -14.05 6.59
CA ARG A 20 -17.77 -14.52 7.98
C ARG A 20 -16.37 -14.30 8.53
N TRP A 21 -16.25 -13.31 9.38
CA TRP A 21 -14.98 -13.01 10.03
C TRP A 21 -14.62 -14.09 11.07
N PRO A 22 -13.31 -14.37 11.26
CA PRO A 22 -12.86 -15.32 12.29
C PRO A 22 -13.38 -14.95 13.67
N ASN A 23 -13.58 -15.99 14.52
CA ASN A 23 -14.00 -15.82 15.91
C ASN A 23 -15.33 -15.07 16.10
N GLY A 24 -16.24 -15.13 15.11
CA GLY A 24 -17.54 -14.47 15.16
C GLY A 24 -17.49 -12.95 15.17
N LYS A 25 -16.37 -12.35 14.79
CA LYS A 25 -16.24 -10.91 14.65
C LYS A 25 -17.17 -10.40 13.53
N LYS A 26 -17.61 -9.17 13.67
CA LYS A 26 -18.54 -8.52 12.71
C LYS A 26 -17.82 -7.64 11.71
N MET A 27 -16.62 -7.16 12.04
CA MET A 27 -15.83 -6.22 11.28
C MET A 27 -14.35 -6.54 11.37
N ALA A 28 -13.60 -6.27 10.30
CA ALA A 28 -12.16 -6.15 10.33
C ALA A 28 -11.79 -4.66 10.29
N PHE A 29 -10.91 -4.24 11.17
CA PHE A 29 -10.34 -2.90 11.20
C PHE A 29 -8.83 -2.99 11.13
N TRP A 30 -8.22 -2.23 10.25
CA TRP A 30 -6.79 -2.19 10.11
C TRP A 30 -6.30 -0.77 9.81
N VAL A 31 -5.08 -0.48 10.24
CA VAL A 31 -4.42 0.79 9.98
C VAL A 31 -3.17 0.53 9.18
N ALA A 32 -3.07 1.15 8.02
CA ALA A 32 -1.96 0.99 7.09
C ALA A 32 -1.16 2.31 6.98
N PRO A 33 -0.19 2.56 7.86
CA PRO A 33 0.72 3.69 7.70
C PRO A 33 1.56 3.50 6.43
N ASN A 34 1.54 4.50 5.54
CA ASN A 34 2.45 4.57 4.42
C ASN A 34 3.77 5.18 4.90
N ILE A 35 4.83 4.39 4.96
CA ILE A 35 6.17 4.87 5.28
C ILE A 35 6.93 5.00 3.98
N GLU A 36 7.00 6.23 3.50
CA GLU A 36 7.43 6.55 2.15
C GLU A 36 8.80 7.25 2.13
N PHE A 37 9.58 6.97 1.09
CA PHE A 37 10.80 7.69 0.80
C PHE A 37 10.73 8.36 -0.57
N TYR A 38 11.01 9.66 -0.58
CA TYR A 38 11.04 10.49 -1.79
C TYR A 38 12.49 10.84 -2.14
N GLU A 39 12.84 10.70 -3.40
CA GLU A 39 14.17 11.09 -3.87
C GLU A 39 14.27 12.63 -3.98
N LEU A 40 15.43 13.17 -3.63
CA LEU A 40 15.75 14.60 -3.86
C LEU A 40 15.82 14.91 -5.35
N ASN A 41 16.35 13.97 -6.13
CA ASN A 41 16.51 14.05 -7.56
C ASN A 41 15.79 12.85 -8.23
N PRO A 42 14.45 12.82 -8.23
CA PRO A 42 13.73 11.70 -8.80
C PRO A 42 13.96 11.63 -10.32
N PRO A 43 13.93 10.43 -10.92
CA PRO A 43 14.00 10.30 -12.36
C PRO A 43 12.84 11.02 -13.04
N THR A 44 13.07 11.52 -14.25
CA THR A 44 12.03 12.15 -15.05
C THR A 44 10.90 11.14 -15.32
N ASN A 45 9.68 11.49 -14.95
CA ASN A 45 8.50 10.71 -15.26
C ASN A 45 7.56 11.50 -16.16
N PRO A 46 7.43 11.15 -17.46
CA PRO A 46 6.60 11.86 -18.40
C PRO A 46 5.10 11.82 -18.08
N HIS A 47 4.68 10.86 -17.24
CA HIS A 47 3.28 10.68 -16.86
C HIS A 47 2.91 11.42 -15.57
N ARG A 48 3.88 11.96 -14.83
CA ARG A 48 3.65 12.70 -13.59
C ARG A 48 3.35 14.17 -13.88
N LYS A 49 2.14 14.48 -14.34
CA LYS A 49 1.70 15.87 -14.60
C LYS A 49 1.14 16.59 -13.38
N ALA A 50 0.67 15.86 -12.36
CA ALA A 50 -0.12 16.44 -11.29
C ALA A 50 0.65 17.38 -10.33
N TRP A 51 1.97 17.19 -10.19
CA TRP A 51 2.80 17.96 -9.27
C TRP A 51 4.14 18.29 -9.93
N PRO A 52 4.19 19.33 -10.80
CA PRO A 52 5.46 19.79 -11.32
C PRO A 52 6.32 20.27 -10.14
N GLN A 53 7.45 19.62 -9.95
CA GLN A 53 8.41 20.00 -8.90
C GLN A 53 9.65 20.59 -9.56
N PRO A 54 10.21 21.67 -8.98
CA PRO A 54 11.51 22.15 -9.39
C PRO A 54 12.56 21.06 -9.14
N TYR A 55 13.63 21.10 -9.88
CA TYR A 55 14.75 20.19 -9.74
C TYR A 55 15.97 20.97 -9.18
N PRO A 56 16.57 20.56 -8.06
CA PRO A 56 16.20 19.45 -7.19
C PRO A 56 14.85 19.65 -6.45
N ALA A 57 14.19 18.55 -6.12
CA ALA A 57 12.86 18.57 -5.51
C ALA A 57 12.92 18.77 -3.96
N THR A 58 13.64 19.80 -3.52
CA THR A 58 13.96 20.04 -2.09
C THR A 58 12.73 20.14 -1.21
N GLN A 59 11.69 20.86 -1.66
CA GLN A 59 10.45 21.00 -0.91
C GLN A 59 9.73 19.65 -0.75
N GLY A 60 9.53 18.92 -1.85
CA GLY A 60 8.87 17.62 -1.83
C GLY A 60 9.61 16.61 -0.95
N TYR A 61 10.92 16.57 -1.05
CA TYR A 61 11.79 15.74 -0.23
C TYR A 61 11.66 16.09 1.26
N SER A 62 11.86 17.35 1.64
CA SER A 62 11.94 17.75 3.06
C SER A 62 10.59 17.65 3.78
N ILE A 63 9.47 17.97 3.13
CA ILE A 63 8.13 17.79 3.70
C ILE A 63 7.86 16.33 4.02
N ARG A 64 8.23 15.41 3.12
CA ARG A 64 8.04 13.97 3.32
C ARG A 64 8.96 13.42 4.41
N ASP A 65 10.20 13.90 4.45
CA ASP A 65 11.17 13.49 5.46
C ASP A 65 10.77 13.89 6.90
N TYR A 66 9.95 14.94 7.07
CA TYR A 66 9.32 15.25 8.35
C TYR A 66 8.48 14.09 8.89
N GLY A 67 7.74 13.40 8.03
CA GLY A 67 7.00 12.19 8.38
C GLY A 67 7.91 11.11 8.97
N ASN A 68 9.02 10.82 8.30
CA ASN A 68 10.00 9.82 8.73
C ASN A 68 10.71 10.20 10.05
N ARG A 69 10.92 11.49 10.30
CA ARG A 69 11.62 11.97 11.52
C ARG A 69 10.72 12.15 12.72
N VAL A 70 9.48 12.55 12.52
CA VAL A 70 8.57 12.98 13.60
C VAL A 70 7.19 12.31 13.50
N GLY A 71 6.59 12.30 12.31
CA GLY A 71 5.20 11.88 12.12
C GLY A 71 4.98 10.43 12.50
N HIS A 72 5.78 9.51 11.96
CA HIS A 72 5.64 8.09 12.23
C HIS A 72 5.90 7.72 13.69
N ILE A 73 6.85 8.37 14.36
CA ILE A 73 7.11 8.11 15.78
C ILE A 73 5.86 8.43 16.61
N ARG A 74 5.25 9.60 16.39
CA ARG A 74 4.00 9.99 17.07
C ARG A 74 2.84 9.05 16.74
N GLN A 75 2.77 8.58 15.51
CA GLN A 75 1.74 7.63 15.08
C GLN A 75 1.95 6.27 15.74
N MET A 76 3.19 5.77 15.81
CA MET A 76 3.52 4.52 16.50
C MET A 76 3.11 4.56 17.97
N ASP A 77 3.47 5.63 18.69
CA ASP A 77 3.11 5.81 20.10
C ASP A 77 1.59 5.83 20.30
N LEU A 78 0.88 6.47 19.37
CA LEU A 78 -0.58 6.54 19.44
C LEU A 78 -1.24 5.17 19.18
N LEU A 79 -0.80 4.45 18.16
CA LEU A 79 -1.33 3.12 17.84
C LEU A 79 -1.04 2.13 18.99
N GLU A 80 0.15 2.18 19.54
CA GLU A 80 0.53 1.35 20.70
C GLU A 80 -0.34 1.65 21.93
N LYS A 81 -0.58 2.93 22.23
CA LYS A 81 -1.47 3.37 23.32
C LYS A 81 -2.87 2.76 23.22
N TYR A 82 -3.37 2.55 22.01
CA TYR A 82 -4.71 1.98 21.78
C TYR A 82 -4.68 0.48 21.45
N GLY A 83 -3.52 -0.19 21.52
CA GLY A 83 -3.37 -1.60 21.22
C GLY A 83 -3.63 -1.94 19.74
N ILE A 84 -3.46 -0.99 18.84
CA ILE A 84 -3.68 -1.16 17.40
C ILE A 84 -2.34 -1.54 16.75
N ARG A 85 -2.34 -2.66 16.01
CA ARG A 85 -1.19 -3.07 15.19
C ARG A 85 -1.26 -2.37 13.83
N GLY A 86 -0.12 -1.86 13.37
CA GLY A 86 0.01 -1.33 12.02
C GLY A 86 0.32 -2.42 11.00
N SER A 87 -0.15 -2.23 9.77
CA SER A 87 0.33 -2.93 8.58
C SER A 87 1.04 -1.89 7.71
N ILE A 88 2.36 -1.97 7.65
CA ILE A 88 3.19 -0.92 7.04
C ILE A 88 3.25 -1.09 5.54
N SER A 89 2.74 -0.11 4.82
CA SER A 89 2.98 0.09 3.39
C SER A 89 4.35 0.75 3.23
N LEU A 90 5.37 -0.04 2.85
CA LEU A 90 6.77 0.33 2.95
C LEU A 90 7.40 0.64 1.60
N SER A 91 7.89 1.86 1.42
CA SER A 91 8.92 2.14 0.42
C SER A 91 10.24 1.53 0.89
N THR A 92 10.72 0.49 0.19
CA THR A 92 11.81 -0.37 0.70
C THR A 92 13.15 0.33 0.81
N ALA A 93 13.35 1.47 0.14
CA ALA A 93 14.51 2.35 0.33
C ALA A 93 14.70 2.77 1.79
N LEU A 94 13.64 2.82 2.59
CA LEU A 94 13.75 3.14 4.02
C LEU A 94 14.55 2.10 4.81
N CYS A 95 14.62 0.87 4.34
CA CYS A 95 15.44 -0.16 4.98
C CYS A 95 16.92 0.22 5.07
N GLU A 96 17.39 1.03 4.10
CA GLU A 96 18.76 1.52 4.04
C GLU A 96 18.90 2.94 4.58
N HIS A 97 17.92 3.81 4.31
CA HIS A 97 17.98 5.22 4.69
C HIS A 97 17.62 5.47 6.16
N HIS A 98 16.64 4.71 6.70
CA HIS A 98 16.13 4.88 8.07
C HIS A 98 15.85 3.52 8.73
N PRO A 99 16.87 2.66 8.92
CA PRO A 99 16.70 1.30 9.47
C PRO A 99 16.11 1.28 10.88
N GLU A 100 16.24 2.37 11.64
CA GLU A 100 15.66 2.51 12.97
C GLU A 100 14.13 2.46 12.94
N ILE A 101 13.49 3.03 11.89
CA ILE A 101 12.03 2.97 11.73
C ILE A 101 11.58 1.53 11.56
N ILE A 102 12.32 0.77 10.74
CA ILE A 102 12.03 -0.65 10.51
C ILE A 102 12.15 -1.44 11.81
N THR A 103 13.21 -1.18 12.58
CA THR A 103 13.43 -1.81 13.90
C THR A 103 12.27 -1.52 14.85
N MET A 104 11.85 -0.27 14.99
CA MET A 104 10.72 0.12 15.84
C MET A 104 9.40 -0.56 15.44
N CYS A 105 9.13 -0.71 14.15
CA CYS A 105 7.94 -1.42 13.67
C CYS A 105 8.02 -2.94 13.95
N LYS A 106 9.21 -3.55 13.79
CA LYS A 106 9.45 -4.97 14.11
C LYS A 106 9.23 -5.26 15.59
N GLU A 107 9.75 -4.43 16.48
CA GLU A 107 9.58 -4.56 17.94
C GLU A 107 8.11 -4.55 18.34
N ARG A 108 7.27 -3.84 17.61
CA ARG A 108 5.81 -3.81 17.77
C ARG A 108 5.07 -4.96 17.09
N ASN A 109 5.81 -5.87 16.45
CA ASN A 109 5.26 -6.99 15.69
C ASN A 109 4.25 -6.54 14.62
N TRP A 110 4.57 -5.45 13.91
CA TRP A 110 3.75 -4.94 12.81
C TRP A 110 4.07 -5.66 11.51
N GLU A 111 3.07 -5.77 10.64
CA GLU A 111 3.22 -6.32 9.29
C GLU A 111 3.94 -5.33 8.38
N PHE A 112 4.67 -5.86 7.40
CA PHE A 112 5.24 -5.07 6.30
C PHE A 112 4.75 -5.61 4.96
N PHE A 113 4.26 -4.71 4.12
CA PHE A 113 3.94 -5.01 2.72
C PHE A 113 4.53 -3.96 1.79
N SER A 114 4.63 -4.28 0.49
CA SER A 114 5.38 -3.45 -0.45
C SER A 114 4.62 -2.18 -0.85
N HIS A 115 5.34 -1.04 -0.81
CA HIS A 115 4.99 0.21 -1.48
C HIS A 115 6.05 0.59 -2.53
N GLY A 116 6.57 -0.41 -3.24
CA GLY A 116 7.67 -0.23 -4.17
C GLY A 116 8.99 0.13 -3.48
N ILE A 117 9.96 0.63 -4.25
CA ILE A 117 11.29 0.99 -3.75
C ILE A 117 11.30 2.43 -3.24
N TYR A 118 10.95 3.38 -4.11
CA TYR A 118 10.79 4.80 -3.80
C TYR A 118 9.41 5.26 -4.20
N ASN A 119 8.79 6.17 -3.45
CA ASN A 119 7.48 6.71 -3.83
C ASN A 119 7.52 7.67 -5.04
N THR A 120 8.68 7.82 -5.64
CA THR A 120 8.92 8.61 -6.87
C THR A 120 9.11 7.73 -8.11
N ARG A 121 9.12 6.41 -7.96
CA ARG A 121 9.32 5.45 -9.07
C ARG A 121 8.04 4.67 -9.33
N TYR A 122 7.50 4.83 -10.52
CA TYR A 122 6.24 4.22 -10.95
C TYR A 122 6.47 3.19 -12.04
N THR A 123 5.50 2.28 -12.22
CA THR A 123 5.56 1.22 -13.25
C THR A 123 5.37 1.72 -14.68
N TYR A 124 4.89 2.94 -14.86
CA TYR A 124 4.64 3.52 -16.19
C TYR A 124 5.88 3.52 -17.07
N GLY A 125 5.76 2.88 -18.24
CA GLY A 125 6.83 2.81 -19.23
C GLY A 125 7.88 1.75 -18.94
N MET A 126 7.74 0.96 -17.89
CA MET A 126 8.57 -0.21 -17.63
C MET A 126 8.20 -1.36 -18.58
N SER A 127 9.18 -2.13 -19.01
CA SER A 127 8.93 -3.46 -19.57
C SER A 127 8.49 -4.43 -18.46
N GLU A 128 7.82 -5.52 -18.82
CA GLU A 128 7.42 -6.55 -17.87
C GLU A 128 8.60 -7.05 -17.01
N GLN A 129 9.79 -7.22 -17.63
CA GLN A 129 10.97 -7.65 -16.90
C GLN A 129 11.47 -6.59 -15.89
N GLN A 130 11.46 -5.31 -16.26
CA GLN A 130 11.85 -4.23 -15.34
C GLN A 130 10.91 -4.12 -14.14
N GLU A 131 9.61 -4.29 -14.38
CA GLU A 131 8.61 -4.30 -13.31
C GLU A 131 8.76 -5.52 -12.41
N ARG A 132 9.00 -6.71 -12.99
CA ARG A 132 9.29 -7.95 -12.26
C ARG A 132 10.51 -7.80 -11.36
N ASP A 133 11.60 -7.24 -11.89
CA ASP A 133 12.84 -7.02 -11.15
C ASP A 133 12.64 -6.03 -9.99
N MET A 134 11.88 -4.96 -10.20
CA MET A 134 11.53 -4.00 -9.17
C MET A 134 10.67 -4.63 -8.05
N ILE A 135 9.69 -5.45 -8.42
CA ILE A 135 8.85 -6.17 -7.46
C ILE A 135 9.69 -7.16 -6.65
N LYS A 136 10.56 -7.91 -7.33
CA LYS A 136 11.45 -8.89 -6.70
C LYS A 136 12.39 -8.23 -5.70
N ASP A 137 13.07 -7.16 -6.10
CA ASP A 137 13.96 -6.39 -5.22
C ASP A 137 13.22 -5.87 -3.99
N SER A 138 12.01 -5.34 -4.17
CA SER A 138 11.17 -4.87 -3.06
C SER A 138 10.82 -6.00 -2.07
N MET A 139 10.39 -7.16 -2.56
CA MET A 139 10.03 -8.31 -1.73
C MET A 139 11.24 -8.91 -0.99
N GLU A 140 12.37 -9.07 -1.68
CA GLU A 140 13.62 -9.57 -1.10
C GLU A 140 14.16 -8.61 -0.04
N THR A 141 14.07 -7.29 -0.26
CA THR A 141 14.48 -6.26 0.69
C THR A 141 13.62 -6.31 1.95
N ILE A 142 12.30 -6.42 1.84
CA ILE A 142 11.42 -6.60 3.00
C ILE A 142 11.84 -7.84 3.78
N PHE A 143 11.99 -8.97 3.11
CA PHE A 143 12.37 -10.22 3.78
C PHE A 143 13.73 -10.12 4.47
N LYS A 144 14.73 -9.57 3.78
CA LYS A 144 16.09 -9.38 4.31
C LYS A 144 16.11 -8.56 5.61
N HIS A 145 15.35 -7.45 5.67
CA HIS A 145 15.40 -6.52 6.78
C HIS A 145 14.39 -6.82 7.89
N THR A 146 13.29 -7.48 7.58
CA THR A 146 12.23 -7.75 8.55
C THR A 146 12.09 -9.22 8.94
N GLY A 147 12.53 -10.15 8.10
CA GLY A 147 12.26 -11.58 8.22
C GLY A 147 10.84 -11.97 7.79
N GLN A 148 10.02 -11.01 7.36
CA GLN A 148 8.64 -11.26 6.95
C GLN A 148 8.54 -11.52 5.45
N LYS A 149 7.73 -12.49 5.06
CA LYS A 149 7.36 -12.74 3.67
C LYS A 149 6.39 -11.65 3.20
N CYS A 150 6.71 -11.00 2.08
CA CYS A 150 5.87 -9.93 1.55
C CYS A 150 4.58 -10.49 0.94
N GLY A 151 3.46 -10.34 1.62
CA GLY A 151 2.15 -10.80 1.14
C GLY A 151 1.39 -9.76 0.34
N GLY A 152 1.54 -8.48 0.61
CA GLY A 152 0.69 -7.41 0.11
C GLY A 152 1.40 -6.35 -0.73
N TYR A 153 0.59 -5.63 -1.53
CA TYR A 153 1.04 -4.54 -2.39
C TYR A 153 0.09 -3.35 -2.35
N LEU A 154 0.66 -2.17 -2.22
CA LEU A 154 0.05 -0.88 -2.53
C LEU A 154 1.03 -0.11 -3.40
N ALA A 155 0.66 0.16 -4.65
CA ALA A 155 1.57 0.78 -5.60
C ALA A 155 1.88 2.24 -5.25
N PRO A 156 3.13 2.71 -5.46
CA PRO A 156 3.43 4.13 -5.40
C PRO A 156 2.51 4.93 -6.32
N ALA A 157 1.84 5.95 -5.77
CA ALA A 157 0.83 6.75 -6.47
C ALA A 157 -0.28 5.91 -7.13
N LEU A 158 -0.57 4.71 -6.60
CA LEU A 158 -1.58 3.78 -7.12
C LEU A 158 -1.36 3.43 -8.60
N SER A 159 -0.09 3.38 -9.02
CA SER A 159 0.30 3.18 -10.40
C SER A 159 0.46 1.70 -10.73
N HIS A 160 -0.31 1.23 -11.69
CA HIS A 160 -0.26 -0.14 -12.20
C HIS A 160 0.00 -0.16 -13.71
N SER A 161 0.68 -1.21 -14.17
CA SER A 161 0.55 -1.73 -15.52
C SER A 161 -0.56 -2.78 -15.57
N GLU A 162 -0.91 -3.26 -16.76
CA GLU A 162 -1.89 -4.36 -16.89
C GLU A 162 -1.39 -5.68 -16.25
N GLN A 163 -0.07 -5.82 -16.07
CA GLN A 163 0.58 -7.03 -15.56
C GLN A 163 0.94 -6.97 -14.07
N THR A 164 0.83 -5.82 -13.42
CA THR A 164 1.36 -5.61 -12.05
C THR A 164 0.89 -6.68 -11.06
N LEU A 165 -0.41 -6.99 -11.02
CA LEU A 165 -0.95 -7.95 -10.06
C LEU A 165 -0.49 -9.40 -10.35
N ASP A 166 -0.41 -9.76 -11.63
CA ASP A 166 0.11 -11.04 -12.04
C ASP A 166 1.58 -11.20 -11.65
N LEU A 167 2.39 -10.21 -11.97
CA LEU A 167 3.82 -10.20 -11.64
C LEU A 167 4.05 -10.25 -10.13
N PHE A 168 3.28 -9.49 -9.35
CA PHE A 168 3.40 -9.49 -7.90
C PHE A 168 3.10 -10.88 -7.30
N ALA A 169 2.04 -11.52 -7.79
CA ALA A 169 1.67 -12.86 -7.34
C ALA A 169 2.67 -13.94 -7.79
N GLU A 170 3.20 -13.85 -9.01
CA GLU A 170 4.19 -14.78 -9.55
C GLU A 170 5.51 -14.68 -8.79
N VAL A 171 6.06 -13.47 -8.65
CA VAL A 171 7.31 -13.24 -7.90
C VAL A 171 7.15 -13.66 -6.43
N GLY A 172 6.01 -13.33 -5.81
CA GLY A 172 5.72 -13.77 -4.45
C GLY A 172 5.69 -15.28 -4.31
N THR A 173 5.15 -15.99 -5.32
CA THR A 173 5.15 -17.46 -5.36
C THR A 173 6.56 -18.03 -5.54
N GLU A 174 7.35 -17.41 -6.42
CA GLU A 174 8.75 -17.80 -6.65
C GLU A 174 9.57 -17.70 -5.37
N LEU A 175 9.43 -16.60 -4.63
CA LEU A 175 10.23 -16.32 -3.44
C LEU A 175 9.71 -17.03 -2.18
N PHE A 176 8.40 -17.09 -1.98
CA PHE A 176 7.80 -17.46 -0.69
C PHE A 176 6.68 -18.50 -0.80
N GLY A 177 6.45 -19.09 -1.95
CA GLY A 177 5.38 -20.05 -2.19
C GLY A 177 3.99 -19.41 -2.01
N ASN A 178 3.10 -20.09 -1.29
CA ASN A 178 1.72 -19.63 -1.11
C ASN A 178 1.58 -18.42 -0.15
N GLU A 179 2.63 -18.03 0.55
CA GLU A 179 2.59 -16.93 1.53
C GLU A 179 3.02 -15.58 0.94
N GLY A 180 3.67 -15.57 -0.25
CA GLY A 180 4.09 -14.35 -0.92
C GLY A 180 3.10 -13.92 -2.00
N GLY A 181 2.92 -12.59 -2.18
CA GLY A 181 2.09 -12.04 -3.25
C GLY A 181 0.65 -12.54 -3.21
N ILE A 182 -0.11 -12.24 -2.15
CA ILE A 182 -1.45 -12.79 -1.92
C ILE A 182 -2.55 -11.75 -1.89
N TYR A 183 -2.23 -10.45 -1.78
CA TYR A 183 -3.23 -9.38 -1.81
C TYR A 183 -2.71 -8.07 -2.38
N THR A 184 -3.65 -7.22 -2.81
CA THR A 184 -3.41 -5.82 -3.16
C THR A 184 -4.39 -4.91 -2.42
N CYS A 185 -3.99 -3.64 -2.22
CA CYS A 185 -4.82 -2.59 -1.68
C CYS A 185 -5.18 -1.50 -2.72
N ASP A 186 -4.84 -1.71 -4.00
CA ASP A 186 -4.93 -0.68 -5.06
C ASP A 186 -6.28 -0.59 -5.76
N LEU A 187 -7.20 -1.51 -5.47
CA LEU A 187 -8.52 -1.57 -6.14
C LEU A 187 -9.61 -1.13 -5.17
N PHE A 188 -10.30 -0.04 -5.52
CA PHE A 188 -11.28 0.65 -4.65
C PHE A 188 -12.73 0.34 -5.04
N HIS A 189 -13.00 -0.89 -5.49
CA HIS A 189 -14.28 -1.26 -6.12
C HIS A 189 -15.33 -1.84 -5.15
N ASP A 190 -14.93 -2.19 -3.93
CA ASP A 190 -15.84 -2.77 -2.93
C ASP A 190 -15.40 -2.38 -1.51
N ASP A 191 -16.29 -2.54 -0.54
CA ASP A 191 -16.04 -2.34 0.90
C ASP A 191 -15.75 -3.65 1.63
N GLN A 192 -15.66 -4.77 0.92
CA GLN A 192 -15.25 -6.08 1.42
C GLN A 192 -14.12 -6.69 0.58
N PRO A 193 -13.31 -7.61 1.13
CA PRO A 193 -12.31 -8.34 0.35
C PRO A 193 -12.93 -9.09 -0.82
N THR A 194 -12.31 -8.96 -2.01
CA THR A 194 -12.80 -9.52 -3.26
C THR A 194 -11.73 -10.36 -3.93
N PRO A 195 -12.03 -11.59 -4.40
CA PRO A 195 -11.10 -12.37 -5.20
C PRO A 195 -10.71 -11.65 -6.50
N ILE A 196 -9.44 -11.76 -6.87
CA ILE A 196 -8.87 -11.23 -8.09
C ILE A 196 -8.51 -12.39 -9.01
N HIS A 197 -8.85 -12.27 -10.28
CA HIS A 197 -8.51 -13.22 -11.32
C HIS A 197 -7.10 -12.94 -11.84
N LEU A 198 -6.19 -13.87 -11.61
CA LEU A 198 -4.83 -13.81 -12.10
C LEU A 198 -4.62 -14.83 -13.22
N ARG A 199 -3.72 -14.54 -14.16
CA ARG A 199 -3.33 -15.45 -15.25
C ARG A 199 -2.80 -16.78 -14.74
N SER A 200 -2.18 -16.82 -13.57
CA SER A 200 -1.66 -18.01 -12.91
C SER A 200 -2.74 -18.88 -12.24
N GLY A 201 -3.94 -18.37 -12.05
CA GLY A 201 -5.00 -19.00 -11.24
C GLY A 201 -4.71 -19.04 -9.74
N LYS A 202 -3.64 -18.40 -9.26
CA LYS A 202 -3.33 -18.29 -7.84
C LYS A 202 -4.44 -17.50 -7.12
N LYS A 203 -4.77 -17.94 -5.90
CA LYS A 203 -5.67 -17.18 -5.02
C LYS A 203 -5.04 -15.85 -4.66
N PHE A 204 -5.73 -14.78 -4.99
CA PHE A 204 -5.31 -13.42 -4.74
C PHE A 204 -6.52 -12.56 -4.37
N VAL A 205 -6.34 -11.60 -3.48
CA VAL A 205 -7.45 -10.83 -2.91
C VAL A 205 -7.18 -9.34 -3.02
N SER A 206 -8.20 -8.58 -3.42
CA SER A 206 -8.24 -7.14 -3.18
C SER A 206 -8.72 -6.90 -1.75
N VAL A 207 -7.91 -6.23 -0.94
CA VAL A 207 -8.27 -5.79 0.41
C VAL A 207 -8.74 -4.35 0.32
N PRO A 208 -9.93 -4.01 0.86
CA PRO A 208 -10.43 -2.64 0.81
C PRO A 208 -9.46 -1.65 1.45
N TYR A 209 -9.09 -0.64 0.69
CA TYR A 209 -8.33 0.53 1.10
C TYR A 209 -9.14 1.74 0.65
N SER A 210 -9.84 2.37 1.56
CA SER A 210 -10.71 3.48 1.19
C SER A 210 -9.89 4.73 0.86
N LEU A 211 -9.90 5.13 -0.40
CA LEU A 211 -9.18 6.31 -0.86
C LEU A 211 -9.71 7.58 -0.18
N GLU A 212 -11.00 7.64 0.11
CA GLU A 212 -11.64 8.76 0.79
C GLU A 212 -11.12 8.93 2.22
N MET A 213 -10.74 7.83 2.88
CA MET A 213 -10.16 7.84 4.23
C MET A 213 -8.64 8.01 4.24
N ASN A 214 -8.01 8.13 3.06
CA ASN A 214 -6.60 8.44 2.97
C ASN A 214 -6.33 9.89 3.42
N ASP A 215 -5.40 10.09 4.32
CA ASP A 215 -5.08 11.40 4.92
C ASP A 215 -4.54 12.40 3.89
N THR A 216 -3.81 11.96 2.88
CA THR A 216 -3.36 12.83 1.78
C THR A 216 -4.56 13.38 1.01
N ILE A 217 -5.56 12.55 0.72
CA ILE A 217 -6.79 12.99 0.05
C ILE A 217 -7.57 13.92 0.98
N ALA A 218 -7.74 13.56 2.25
CA ALA A 218 -8.49 14.35 3.20
C ALA A 218 -7.87 15.75 3.42
N PHE A 219 -6.57 15.80 3.70
CA PHE A 219 -5.92 17.07 4.08
C PHE A 219 -5.33 17.83 2.90
N ALA A 220 -4.64 17.16 1.97
CA ALA A 220 -3.96 17.85 0.87
C ALA A 220 -4.91 18.19 -0.29
N VAL A 221 -5.88 17.33 -0.59
CA VAL A 221 -6.84 17.54 -1.69
C VAL A 221 -8.10 18.24 -1.18
N ASN A 222 -8.80 17.61 -0.23
CA ASN A 222 -10.11 18.09 0.25
C ASN A 222 -10.03 19.21 1.31
N LYS A 223 -8.81 19.54 1.80
CA LYS A 223 -8.57 20.61 2.80
C LYS A 223 -9.40 20.43 4.08
N MET A 224 -9.67 19.19 4.46
CA MET A 224 -10.46 18.90 5.66
C MET A 224 -9.75 19.37 6.93
N GLN A 225 -10.54 19.79 7.91
CA GLN A 225 -10.02 20.04 9.26
C GLN A 225 -9.86 18.71 10.01
N PRO A 226 -8.89 18.57 10.93
CA PRO A 226 -8.65 17.31 11.67
C PRO A 226 -9.90 16.73 12.35
N ARG A 227 -10.77 17.58 12.91
CA ARG A 227 -12.03 17.15 13.53
C ARG A 227 -13.03 16.59 12.52
N GLN A 228 -13.08 17.15 11.31
CA GLN A 228 -13.94 16.63 10.23
C GLN A 228 -13.45 15.27 9.75
N TYR A 229 -12.14 15.11 9.61
CA TYR A 229 -11.53 13.85 9.27
C TYR A 229 -11.83 12.77 10.34
N GLY A 230 -11.62 13.08 11.62
CA GLY A 230 -11.95 12.16 12.71
C GLY A 230 -13.43 11.76 12.73
N LYS A 231 -14.34 12.74 12.48
CA LYS A 231 -15.77 12.44 12.38
C LYS A 231 -16.09 11.55 11.18
N MET A 232 -15.45 11.77 10.04
CA MET A 232 -15.61 10.94 8.84
C MET A 232 -15.17 9.50 9.11
N LEU A 233 -14.02 9.29 9.76
CA LEU A 233 -13.54 7.95 10.14
C LEU A 233 -14.55 7.26 11.07
N GLN A 234 -15.07 7.98 12.09
CA GLN A 234 -16.08 7.44 12.98
C GLN A 234 -17.35 7.04 12.23
N ASP A 235 -17.86 7.90 11.34
CA ASP A 235 -19.09 7.63 10.60
C ASP A 235 -18.95 6.42 9.66
N ASN A 236 -17.76 6.20 9.12
CA ASN A 236 -17.47 4.99 8.32
C ASN A 236 -17.34 3.73 9.20
N PHE A 237 -16.83 3.86 10.41
CA PHE A 237 -16.73 2.75 11.35
C PHE A 237 -18.10 2.31 11.89
N ASP A 238 -19.02 3.24 12.10
CA ASP A 238 -20.35 3.02 12.69
C ASP A 238 -21.37 2.45 11.68
N ARG A 239 -21.07 2.39 10.39
CA ARG A 239 -21.91 1.82 9.32
C ARG A 239 -21.76 0.32 9.17
#